data_bc83210a14eeb07d2e16ca24f90d5c1e
#
_entry.id   bc83210a14eeb07d2e16ca24f90d5c1e
#
_cell.length_a   1.000
_cell.length_b   1.000
_cell.length_c   1.000
_cell.angle_alpha   90.00
_cell.angle_beta   90.00
_cell.angle_gamma   90.00
#
_symmetry.space_group_name_H-M   'P 1'
#
loop_
_entity.id
_entity.type
_entity.pdbx_description
1 polymer ?
#
loop_
_entity_poly.entity_id
_entity_poly.type
_entity_poly.pdbx_seq_one_letter_code
_entity_poly.pdbx_strand_id
1 'polypeptide(L)'
;MSSYLGVPFINQVSTSFPKEDFVKTDFGSISVGSTTYAAAVELSIDVPGSESSNIEVVLDNVRQEPDTAYTVHENSSSQPRILNFSETVPTGAVIYVIHKGVGPYNMKPPAGSITAVELSDTLKSWTTDSFTGNGSTTAFTLTETPPNAN
;
A
#
# COMPACT_ATOMS: atom_id res chain seq x y z
N MET A 1 30.87 -15.70 26.48
CA MET A 1 30.37 -14.92 25.35
C MET A 1 28.92 -15.28 25.15
N SER A 2 28.02 -14.41 25.54
CA SER A 2 26.57 -14.62 25.34
C SER A 2 26.26 -14.26 23.89
N SER A 3 26.02 -15.29 23.07
CA SER A 3 25.53 -15.09 21.73
C SER A 3 24.06 -14.69 21.83
N TYR A 4 23.77 -13.43 21.66
CA TYR A 4 22.40 -12.96 21.47
C TYR A 4 21.95 -13.40 20.08
N LEU A 5 21.37 -14.58 20.01
CA LEU A 5 20.70 -15.07 18.81
C LEU A 5 19.23 -14.66 18.91
N GLY A 6 18.97 -13.39 18.70
CA GLY A 6 17.66 -12.98 18.25
C GLY A 6 17.44 -13.61 16.87
N VAL A 7 16.57 -14.59 16.77
CA VAL A 7 16.12 -15.08 15.46
C VAL A 7 15.50 -13.87 14.74
N PRO A 8 16.08 -13.41 13.61
CA PRO A 8 15.42 -12.35 12.86
C PRO A 8 14.05 -12.90 12.46
N PHE A 9 12.99 -12.20 12.85
CA PHE A 9 11.68 -12.48 12.30
C PHE A 9 11.79 -12.40 10.78
N ILE A 10 11.33 -13.44 10.09
CA ILE A 10 11.37 -13.59 8.63
C ILE A 10 10.69 -12.40 7.91
N ASN A 11 9.99 -11.56 8.64
CA ASN A 11 9.33 -10.34 8.18
C ASN A 11 10.04 -9.04 8.62
N GLN A 12 11.30 -9.05 8.97
CA GLN A 12 12.05 -7.80 8.96
C GLN A 12 12.28 -7.39 7.49
N VAL A 13 11.27 -6.73 6.96
CA VAL A 13 11.43 -5.89 5.77
C VAL A 13 12.63 -5.00 6.04
N SER A 14 13.56 -4.97 5.11
CA SER A 14 14.71 -4.07 5.14
C SER A 14 14.29 -2.72 5.71
N THR A 15 14.93 -2.27 6.79
CA THR A 15 14.65 -0.97 7.41
C THR A 15 15.20 0.20 6.58
N SER A 16 15.80 -0.07 5.42
CA SER A 16 16.21 0.96 4.49
C SER A 16 15.03 1.37 3.62
N PHE A 17 14.60 2.59 3.77
CA PHE A 17 13.62 3.18 2.87
C PHE A 17 14.21 3.33 1.46
N PRO A 18 13.51 2.91 0.41
CA PRO A 18 13.94 3.14 -0.96
C PRO A 18 14.17 4.63 -1.24
N LYS A 19 15.24 4.94 -1.96
CA LYS A 19 15.62 6.30 -2.34
C LYS A 19 15.69 6.40 -3.85
N GLU A 20 15.14 7.46 -4.42
CA GLU A 20 15.27 7.82 -5.82
C GLU A 20 15.97 9.18 -5.93
N ASP A 21 16.95 9.29 -6.81
CA ASP A 21 17.70 10.52 -7.06
C ASP A 21 17.29 11.12 -8.40
N PHE A 22 17.11 12.44 -8.43
CA PHE A 22 16.68 13.19 -9.60
C PHE A 22 17.54 14.46 -9.78
N VAL A 23 17.58 14.95 -10.99
CA VAL A 23 18.13 16.26 -11.33
C VAL A 23 17.05 17.12 -12.01
N LYS A 24 17.27 18.43 -12.11
CA LYS A 24 16.30 19.37 -12.69
C LYS A 24 15.76 18.91 -14.06
N THR A 25 16.60 18.30 -14.90
CA THR A 25 16.21 17.88 -16.25
C THR A 25 15.23 16.70 -16.28
N ASP A 26 15.07 16.00 -15.18
CA ASP A 26 14.09 14.91 -15.06
C ASP A 26 12.66 15.43 -14.89
N PHE A 27 12.53 16.70 -14.44
CA PHE A 27 11.25 17.35 -14.23
C PHE A 27 10.79 18.10 -15.47
N GLY A 28 9.62 17.76 -15.94
CA GLY A 28 8.97 18.34 -17.10
C GLY A 28 7.47 18.31 -17.01
N SER A 29 6.80 18.58 -18.12
CA SER A 29 5.35 18.46 -18.19
C SER A 29 4.92 17.02 -18.41
N ILE A 30 4.11 16.49 -17.50
CA ILE A 30 3.47 15.17 -17.62
C ILE A 30 1.96 15.39 -17.74
N SER A 31 1.33 14.79 -18.75
CA SER A 31 -0.12 14.86 -18.95
C SER A 31 -0.78 13.52 -18.64
N VAL A 32 -1.84 13.56 -17.83
CA VAL A 32 -2.69 12.40 -17.51
C VAL A 32 -4.14 12.77 -17.81
N GLY A 33 -4.71 12.15 -18.82
CA GLY A 33 -6.02 12.56 -19.33
C GLY A 33 -6.01 14.02 -19.79
N SER A 34 -6.88 14.84 -19.20
CA SER A 34 -6.98 16.28 -19.48
C SER A 34 -6.13 17.15 -18.54
N THR A 35 -5.45 16.58 -17.56
CA THR A 35 -4.64 17.32 -16.58
C THR A 35 -3.18 17.29 -16.98
N THR A 36 -2.51 18.46 -16.89
CA THR A 36 -1.07 18.60 -17.14
C THR A 36 -0.37 19.09 -15.87
N TYR A 37 0.63 18.34 -15.45
CA TYR A 37 1.51 18.65 -14.33
C TYR A 37 2.81 19.25 -14.88
N ALA A 38 3.06 20.53 -14.61
CA ALA A 38 4.09 21.30 -15.32
C ALA A 38 5.52 21.07 -14.81
N ALA A 39 5.68 20.68 -13.55
CA ALA A 39 6.98 20.45 -12.91
C ALA A 39 7.00 19.06 -12.27
N ALA A 40 6.79 18.04 -13.10
CA ALA A 40 6.57 16.68 -12.64
C ALA A 40 7.66 15.71 -13.11
N VAL A 41 7.81 14.63 -12.33
CA VAL A 41 8.61 13.46 -12.68
C VAL A 41 7.82 12.20 -12.33
N GLU A 42 8.03 11.11 -13.06
CA GLU A 42 7.46 9.81 -12.71
C GLU A 42 8.43 9.04 -11.82
N LEU A 43 7.95 8.64 -10.65
CA LEU A 43 8.67 7.80 -9.70
C LEU A 43 8.68 6.35 -10.19
N SER A 44 9.72 5.60 -9.84
CA SER A 44 9.80 4.16 -10.14
C SER A 44 8.97 3.30 -9.16
N ILE A 45 8.66 3.85 -8.00
CA ILE A 45 7.95 3.17 -6.90
C ILE A 45 6.61 3.85 -6.65
N ASP A 46 5.55 3.03 -6.47
CA ASP A 46 4.23 3.54 -6.13
C ASP A 46 4.22 4.21 -4.75
N VAL A 47 3.59 5.38 -4.67
CA VAL A 47 3.35 6.08 -3.40
C VAL A 47 1.98 5.66 -2.88
N PRO A 48 1.90 4.88 -1.80
CA PRO A 48 0.65 4.32 -1.34
C PRO A 48 -0.43 5.37 -1.08
N GLY A 49 -1.63 5.13 -1.64
CA GLY A 49 -2.79 6.01 -1.48
C GLY A 49 -2.66 7.38 -2.14
N SER A 50 -1.67 7.61 -3.00
CA SER A 50 -1.31 8.94 -3.55
C SER A 50 -1.05 9.99 -2.47
N GLU A 51 -0.69 9.55 -1.26
CA GLU A 51 -0.47 10.43 -0.12
C GLU A 51 0.93 11.02 -0.15
N SER A 52 1.05 12.32 -0.39
CA SER A 52 2.34 13.05 -0.43
C SER A 52 3.16 12.88 0.84
N SER A 53 2.53 12.64 1.99
CA SER A 53 3.17 12.39 3.28
C SER A 53 3.89 11.05 3.38
N ASN A 54 3.60 10.09 2.48
CA ASN A 54 4.24 8.77 2.42
C ASN A 54 5.60 8.79 1.76
N ILE A 55 5.99 9.93 1.21
CA ILE A 55 7.34 10.19 0.74
C ILE A 55 7.95 11.38 1.47
N GLU A 56 9.27 11.48 1.41
CA GLU A 56 10.01 12.66 1.84
C GLU A 56 10.82 13.16 0.65
N VAL A 57 10.54 14.39 0.25
CA VAL A 57 11.23 15.04 -0.85
C VAL A 57 12.21 16.05 -0.29
N VAL A 58 13.46 15.96 -0.72
CA VAL A 58 14.53 16.88 -0.31
C VAL A 58 15.13 17.51 -1.57
N LEU A 59 15.15 18.82 -1.59
CA LEU A 59 15.73 19.65 -2.64
C LEU A 59 16.90 20.44 -2.06
N ASP A 60 18.12 20.26 -2.60
CA ASP A 60 19.34 20.91 -2.14
C ASP A 60 19.53 20.80 -0.60
N ASN A 61 19.31 19.61 -0.04
CA ASN A 61 19.32 19.30 1.39
C ASN A 61 18.22 20.02 2.23
N VAL A 62 17.23 20.62 1.60
CA VAL A 62 16.07 21.22 2.27
C VAL A 62 14.86 20.32 2.06
N ARG A 63 14.28 19.83 3.16
CA ARG A 63 13.04 19.06 3.13
C ARG A 63 11.89 19.91 2.62
N GLN A 64 11.13 19.36 1.69
CA GLN A 64 9.95 20.00 1.12
C GLN A 64 8.68 19.60 1.90
N GLU A 65 7.74 20.53 2.02
CA GLU A 65 6.49 20.31 2.73
C GLU A 65 5.49 19.57 1.83
N PRO A 66 4.98 18.39 2.25
CA PRO A 66 3.93 17.67 1.53
C PRO A 66 2.68 18.54 1.33
N ASP A 67 1.99 18.36 0.22
CA ASP A 67 0.75 19.06 -0.18
C ASP A 67 0.87 20.59 -0.34
N THR A 68 2.01 21.16 0.04
CA THR A 68 2.33 22.58 -0.13
C THR A 68 3.37 22.77 -1.24
N ALA A 69 4.53 22.16 -1.09
CA ALA A 69 5.62 22.28 -2.06
C ALA A 69 5.54 21.24 -3.18
N TYR A 70 4.93 20.11 -2.93
CA TYR A 70 4.73 19.05 -3.92
C TYR A 70 3.47 18.24 -3.63
N THR A 71 2.96 17.57 -4.65
CA THR A 71 1.83 16.65 -4.59
C THR A 71 2.15 15.36 -5.33
N VAL A 72 1.43 14.28 -5.00
CA VAL A 72 1.54 12.99 -5.69
C VAL A 72 0.23 12.69 -6.41
N HIS A 73 0.32 12.20 -7.64
CA HIS A 73 -0.82 11.88 -8.48
C HIS A 73 -0.65 10.52 -9.17
N GLU A 74 -1.75 9.96 -9.63
CA GLU A 74 -1.75 8.76 -10.44
C GLU A 74 -1.30 9.05 -11.87
N ASN A 75 -0.57 8.12 -12.47
CA ASN A 75 -0.24 8.14 -13.89
C ASN A 75 -1.41 7.57 -14.74
N SER A 76 -1.23 7.47 -16.05
CA SER A 76 -2.25 6.92 -16.96
C SER A 76 -2.62 5.45 -16.73
N SER A 77 -1.83 4.75 -15.94
CA SER A 77 -2.07 3.35 -15.52
C SER A 77 -2.68 3.24 -14.12
N SER A 78 -3.15 4.35 -13.54
CA SER A 78 -3.67 4.45 -12.16
C SER A 78 -2.65 4.04 -11.10
N GLN A 79 -1.36 4.27 -11.38
CA GLN A 79 -0.29 4.08 -10.42
C GLN A 79 0.08 5.43 -9.80
N PRO A 80 0.14 5.55 -8.46
CA PRO A 80 0.44 6.80 -7.76
C PRO A 80 1.95 7.10 -7.82
N ARG A 81 2.42 7.55 -8.98
CA ARG A 81 3.84 7.74 -9.31
C ARG A 81 4.22 9.13 -9.78
N ILE A 82 3.28 10.02 -10.02
CA ILE A 82 3.61 11.35 -10.48
C ILE A 82 3.88 12.27 -9.31
N LEU A 83 5.14 12.63 -9.11
CA LEU A 83 5.55 13.69 -8.20
C LEU A 83 5.53 15.01 -8.96
N ASN A 84 4.72 15.96 -8.52
CA ASN A 84 4.62 17.29 -9.11
C ASN A 84 4.95 18.37 -8.08
N PHE A 85 5.91 19.23 -8.39
CA PHE A 85 6.21 20.41 -7.59
C PHE A 85 5.21 21.53 -7.87
N SER A 86 4.86 22.29 -6.85
CA SER A 86 3.99 23.48 -6.95
C SER A 86 4.67 24.61 -7.72
N GLU A 87 6.00 24.65 -7.66
CA GLU A 87 6.85 25.64 -8.34
C GLU A 87 7.89 24.97 -9.25
N THR A 88 8.46 25.76 -10.14
CA THR A 88 9.52 25.27 -11.02
C THR A 88 10.78 24.93 -10.23
N VAL A 89 11.29 23.73 -10.43
CA VAL A 89 12.56 23.27 -9.84
C VAL A 89 13.72 24.11 -10.34
N PRO A 90 14.60 24.64 -9.45
CA PRO A 90 15.74 25.45 -9.85
C PRO A 90 16.74 24.68 -10.71
N THR A 91 17.42 25.38 -11.61
CA THR A 91 18.50 24.78 -12.41
C THR A 91 19.69 24.40 -11.53
N GLY A 92 20.19 23.19 -11.68
CA GLY A 92 21.30 22.65 -10.86
C GLY A 92 20.89 22.06 -9.53
N ALA A 93 19.59 22.08 -9.18
CA ALA A 93 19.08 21.48 -7.97
C ALA A 93 19.32 19.96 -7.94
N VAL A 94 19.72 19.49 -6.76
CA VAL A 94 19.83 18.06 -6.43
C VAL A 94 18.60 17.66 -5.64
N ILE A 95 17.87 16.69 -6.15
CA ILE A 95 16.59 16.24 -5.57
C ILE A 95 16.71 14.77 -5.23
N TYR A 96 16.22 14.39 -4.09
CA TYR A 96 16.00 12.99 -3.80
C TYR A 96 14.67 12.76 -3.07
N VAL A 97 14.10 11.59 -3.32
CA VAL A 97 12.84 11.14 -2.74
C VAL A 97 13.11 9.90 -1.92
N ILE A 98 12.65 9.90 -0.68
CA ILE A 98 12.68 8.74 0.22
C ILE A 98 11.26 8.21 0.36
N HIS A 99 11.03 6.96 -0.01
CA HIS A 99 9.74 6.29 0.14
C HIS A 99 9.64 5.73 1.56
N LYS A 100 8.79 6.34 2.38
CA LYS A 100 8.58 5.93 3.79
C LYS A 100 7.65 4.72 3.92
N GLY A 101 7.01 4.31 2.83
CA GLY A 101 6.03 3.23 2.81
C GLY A 101 4.69 3.62 3.45
N VAL A 102 3.77 2.67 3.49
CA VAL A 102 2.50 2.86 4.20
C VAL A 102 2.73 2.83 5.69
N GLY A 103 2.25 3.85 6.39
CA GLY A 103 2.07 3.77 7.82
C GLY A 103 1.13 2.60 8.19
N PRO A 104 1.10 2.17 9.47
CA PRO A 104 0.38 0.96 9.92
C PRO A 104 -1.15 1.00 9.69
N TYR A 105 -1.68 2.09 9.18
CA TYR A 105 -3.13 2.31 9.02
C TYR A 105 -3.73 1.74 7.74
N ASN A 106 -2.95 1.25 6.79
CA ASN A 106 -3.46 0.72 5.52
C ASN A 106 -3.18 -0.79 5.35
N MET A 107 -3.29 -1.54 6.42
CA MET A 107 -3.23 -3.00 6.35
C MET A 107 -4.58 -3.63 5.97
N LYS A 108 -5.39 -2.96 5.15
CA LYS A 108 -6.53 -3.64 4.54
C LYS A 108 -6.01 -4.50 3.39
N PRO A 109 -6.05 -5.82 3.52
CA PRO A 109 -5.67 -6.69 2.41
C PRO A 109 -6.49 -6.35 1.17
N PRO A 110 -5.91 -6.40 -0.03
CA PRO A 110 -6.66 -6.26 -1.26
C PRO A 110 -7.87 -7.20 -1.28
N ALA A 111 -8.95 -6.78 -1.92
CA ALA A 111 -10.13 -7.63 -2.05
C ALA A 111 -9.76 -8.97 -2.71
N GLY A 112 -10.09 -10.08 -2.04
CA GLY A 112 -9.77 -11.43 -2.51
C GLY A 112 -8.34 -11.91 -2.24
N SER A 113 -7.49 -11.12 -1.57
CA SER A 113 -6.12 -11.53 -1.24
C SER A 113 -6.04 -12.48 -0.05
N ILE A 114 -7.06 -12.51 0.81
CA ILE A 114 -7.16 -13.50 1.88
C ILE A 114 -7.89 -14.71 1.32
N THR A 115 -7.18 -15.80 1.21
CA THR A 115 -7.73 -17.07 0.76
C THR A 115 -8.05 -17.98 1.95
N ALA A 116 -8.70 -19.10 1.70
CA ALA A 116 -8.98 -20.08 2.76
C ALA A 116 -7.71 -20.64 3.42
N VAL A 117 -6.55 -20.50 2.77
CA VAL A 117 -5.25 -20.95 3.31
C VAL A 117 -4.76 -20.05 4.45
N GLU A 118 -5.01 -18.74 4.35
CA GLU A 118 -4.60 -17.77 5.38
C GLU A 118 -5.56 -17.71 6.58
N LEU A 119 -6.75 -18.29 6.46
CA LEU A 119 -7.70 -18.36 7.56
C LEU A 119 -7.36 -19.53 8.48
N SER A 120 -7.47 -19.34 9.79
CA SER A 120 -7.33 -20.44 10.75
C SER A 120 -8.38 -21.53 10.49
N ASP A 121 -8.07 -22.78 10.82
CA ASP A 121 -8.98 -23.90 10.61
C ASP A 121 -10.33 -23.69 11.32
N THR A 122 -10.34 -22.96 12.44
CA THR A 122 -11.57 -22.58 13.14
C THR A 122 -12.49 -21.66 12.30
N LEU A 123 -11.92 -20.83 11.42
CA LEU A 123 -12.68 -19.93 10.55
C LEU A 123 -13.03 -20.57 9.21
N LYS A 124 -12.40 -21.68 8.85
CA LYS A 124 -12.64 -22.42 7.60
C LYS A 124 -13.83 -23.37 7.68
N SER A 125 -14.21 -23.75 8.89
CA SER A 125 -15.20 -24.83 9.15
C SER A 125 -16.65 -24.33 9.24
N TRP A 126 -17.05 -23.45 8.34
CA TRP A 126 -18.46 -23.10 8.20
C TRP A 126 -19.11 -24.03 7.17
N THR A 127 -19.78 -25.04 7.66
CA THR A 127 -20.61 -25.94 6.84
C THR A 127 -22.03 -25.39 6.80
N THR A 128 -22.62 -25.32 5.61
CA THR A 128 -24.02 -24.91 5.41
C THR A 128 -24.84 -26.13 5.07
N ASP A 129 -25.74 -26.52 5.93
CA ASP A 129 -26.73 -27.54 5.66
C ASP A 129 -27.99 -26.91 5.08
N SER A 130 -28.41 -27.39 3.93
CA SER A 130 -29.67 -26.95 3.28
C SER A 130 -30.74 -28.01 3.43
N PHE A 131 -31.89 -27.63 3.93
CA PHE A 131 -33.04 -28.53 4.11
C PHE A 131 -34.24 -28.04 3.29
N THR A 132 -34.88 -28.96 2.58
CA THR A 132 -36.11 -28.66 1.88
C THR A 132 -37.31 -29.16 2.70
N GLY A 133 -38.19 -28.27 3.12
CA GLY A 133 -39.41 -28.62 3.84
C GLY A 133 -40.34 -29.45 2.96
N ASN A 134 -40.79 -30.59 3.45
CA ASN A 134 -41.80 -31.48 2.79
C ASN A 134 -43.16 -31.47 3.50
N GLY A 135 -43.37 -30.56 4.46
CA GLY A 135 -44.59 -30.41 5.23
C GLY A 135 -44.79 -31.46 6.35
N SER A 136 -43.91 -32.44 6.50
CA SER A 136 -44.06 -33.54 7.47
C SER A 136 -42.83 -33.73 8.33
N THR A 137 -41.63 -33.40 7.85
CA THR A 137 -40.39 -33.60 8.59
C THR A 137 -40.21 -32.47 9.63
N THR A 138 -40.07 -32.83 10.90
CA THR A 138 -39.91 -31.91 12.03
C THR A 138 -38.52 -31.95 12.63
N ALA A 139 -37.66 -32.93 12.26
CA ALA A 139 -36.30 -33.07 12.73
C ALA A 139 -35.33 -33.13 11.54
N PHE A 140 -34.30 -32.33 11.58
CA PHE A 140 -33.25 -32.28 10.57
C PHE A 140 -31.90 -32.61 11.27
N THR A 141 -31.11 -33.46 10.64
CA THR A 141 -29.79 -33.83 11.14
C THR A 141 -28.75 -32.90 10.52
N LEU A 142 -27.98 -32.23 11.36
CA LEU A 142 -26.83 -31.43 10.89
C LEU A 142 -25.67 -32.34 10.49
N THR A 143 -24.94 -31.97 9.45
CA THR A 143 -23.74 -32.69 8.99
C THR A 143 -22.64 -32.65 10.03
N GLU A 144 -22.55 -31.55 10.78
CA GLU A 144 -21.58 -31.41 11.86
C GLU A 144 -22.27 -31.05 13.20
N THR A 145 -21.70 -31.55 14.29
CA THR A 145 -22.19 -31.21 15.65
C THR A 145 -21.70 -29.83 16.02
N PRO A 146 -22.59 -28.86 16.38
CA PRO A 146 -22.16 -27.57 16.87
C PRO A 146 -21.20 -27.69 18.05
N PRO A 147 -20.12 -26.90 18.12
CA PRO A 147 -19.06 -27.04 19.14
C PRO A 147 -19.52 -26.79 20.60
N ASN A 148 -20.73 -26.27 20.79
CA ASN A 148 -21.31 -25.93 22.10
C ASN A 148 -22.72 -26.56 22.32
N ALA A 149 -23.01 -27.68 21.71
CA ALA A 149 -24.24 -28.42 21.99
C ALA A 149 -24.08 -29.24 23.29
N ASN A 150 -24.15 -28.58 24.45
CA ASN A 150 -24.33 -29.18 25.77
C ASN A 150 -25.68 -28.79 26.32
#